data_00be9e917636747aeedb2b0a5e1bd0fb
#
_entry.id   00be9e917636747aeedb2b0a5e1bd0fb
#
_cell.length_a   1.000
_cell.length_b   1.000
_cell.length_c   1.000
_cell.angle_alpha   90.00
_cell.angle_beta   90.00
_cell.angle_gamma   90.00
#
_symmetry.space_group_name_H-M   'P 1'
#
loop_
_entity.id
_entity.type
_entity.pdbx_description
1 polymer ?
#
loop_
_entity_poly.entity_id
_entity_poly.type
_entity_poly.pdbx_seq_one_letter_code
_entity_poly.pdbx_strand_id
1 'polypeptide(L)'
;MKRKSFSLIGIILLLWVMQSCSSPPEDQILKKYIHASNMGDRTTLSTMALEPVLIEAESWEITSVTEENVELYTLPELNKKELEFKKQQENSIITTVDAKGDLDDAEFELERARTRAAKRAAQKKVDELKTKYEEIYANHQKLQTDYNVVKADAAREESITNFSLGAGNLPNIRELTGEVHFKEVEIKTVAKSETKNYKLYLRKYNLKDETLNLPRRGRWIIVKIEVTS
;
A
#
# COMPACT_ATOMS: atom_id res chain seq x y z
N MET A 1 -5.20 0.54 69.29
CA MET A 1 -4.78 -0.01 68.02
C MET A 1 -5.38 0.77 66.86
N LYS A 2 -4.80 1.91 66.44
CA LYS A 2 -5.25 2.74 65.28
C LYS A 2 -4.06 3.47 64.64
N ARG A 3 -3.15 2.76 63.96
CA ARG A 3 -1.95 3.42 63.30
C ARG A 3 -1.40 2.68 62.10
N LYS A 4 -2.15 1.80 61.40
CA LYS A 4 -1.61 1.07 60.24
C LYS A 4 -2.30 1.30 58.89
N SER A 5 -3.38 2.12 58.84
CA SER A 5 -4.16 2.35 57.57
C SER A 5 -3.64 3.49 56.71
N PHE A 6 -2.78 4.37 57.24
CA PHE A 6 -2.35 5.58 56.48
C PHE A 6 -1.16 5.31 55.53
N SER A 7 -0.41 4.22 55.73
CA SER A 7 0.77 3.92 54.91
C SER A 7 0.41 3.26 53.56
N LEU A 8 -0.73 2.54 53.48
CA LEU A 8 -1.14 1.82 52.26
C LEU A 8 -1.71 2.75 51.19
N ILE A 9 -2.41 3.81 51.57
CA ILE A 9 -3.00 4.78 50.64
C ILE A 9 -1.92 5.62 49.97
N GLY A 10 -0.84 5.96 50.69
CA GLY A 10 0.29 6.71 50.16
C GLY A 10 1.06 5.95 49.09
N ILE A 11 1.19 4.62 49.20
CA ILE A 11 1.89 3.77 48.24
C ILE A 11 1.06 3.59 46.95
N ILE A 12 -0.25 3.49 47.04
CA ILE A 12 -1.13 3.38 45.86
C ILE A 12 -1.15 4.69 45.07
N LEU A 13 -1.12 5.85 45.73
CA LEU A 13 -1.06 7.15 45.03
C LEU A 13 0.29 7.38 44.33
N LEU A 14 1.38 6.86 44.88
CA LEU A 14 2.71 6.98 44.27
C LEU A 14 2.87 6.10 43.01
N LEU A 15 2.18 4.98 42.93
CA LEU A 15 2.19 4.09 41.78
C LEU A 15 1.46 4.66 40.55
N TRP A 16 0.50 5.57 40.77
CA TRP A 16 -0.24 6.24 39.68
C TRP A 16 0.56 7.36 39.01
N VAL A 17 1.55 7.93 39.65
CA VAL A 17 2.36 9.03 39.11
C VAL A 17 3.50 8.53 38.21
N MET A 18 3.84 7.25 38.24
CA MET A 18 4.93 6.70 37.43
C MET A 18 4.52 6.26 36.02
N GLN A 19 3.25 6.38 35.62
CA GLN A 19 2.77 5.89 34.32
C GLN A 19 2.81 6.91 33.18
N SER A 20 3.37 8.09 33.35
CA SER A 20 3.18 9.15 32.34
C SER A 20 4.43 9.94 31.96
N CYS A 21 5.54 9.25 31.62
CA CYS A 21 6.73 9.95 31.09
C CYS A 21 7.26 9.40 29.77
N SER A 22 6.45 8.70 28.97
CA SER A 22 6.83 8.44 27.59
C SER A 22 6.09 9.39 26.67
N SER A 23 6.83 10.27 25.99
CA SER A 23 6.22 11.10 24.92
C SER A 23 5.50 10.20 23.93
N PRO A 24 4.31 10.60 23.43
CA PRO A 24 3.59 9.86 22.42
C PRO A 24 4.49 9.51 21.22
N PRO A 25 4.30 8.36 20.57
CA PRO A 25 5.17 7.92 19.49
C PRO A 25 5.22 8.93 18.32
N GLU A 26 4.12 9.60 18.02
CA GLU A 26 4.04 10.65 17.01
C GLU A 26 4.94 11.84 17.32
N ASP A 27 5.00 12.29 18.58
CA ASP A 27 5.86 13.39 19.01
C ASP A 27 7.35 13.04 18.83
N GLN A 28 7.74 11.82 19.16
CA GLN A 28 9.11 11.36 18.99
C GLN A 28 9.54 11.29 17.52
N ILE A 29 8.64 10.80 16.65
CA ILE A 29 8.89 10.73 15.20
C ILE A 29 9.02 12.12 14.63
N LEU A 30 8.09 13.02 14.94
CA LEU A 30 8.08 14.37 14.42
C LEU A 30 9.29 15.19 14.87
N LYS A 31 9.69 15.11 16.12
CA LYS A 31 10.91 15.74 16.60
C LYS A 31 12.14 15.33 15.80
N LYS A 32 12.30 14.02 15.57
CA LYS A 32 13.42 13.50 14.78
C LYS A 32 13.33 13.91 13.32
N TYR A 33 12.12 13.84 12.74
CA TYR A 33 11.89 14.16 11.34
C TYR A 33 12.19 15.62 11.04
N ILE A 34 11.62 16.55 11.82
CA ILE A 34 11.82 17.99 11.63
C ILE A 34 13.26 18.38 11.93
N HIS A 35 13.89 17.79 12.95
CA HIS A 35 15.31 18.01 13.19
C HIS A 35 16.18 17.60 12.00
N ALA A 36 15.98 16.39 11.47
CA ALA A 36 16.71 15.91 10.29
C ALA A 36 16.42 16.77 9.05
N SER A 37 15.17 17.23 8.91
CA SER A 37 14.76 18.11 7.82
C SER A 37 15.46 19.47 7.86
N ASN A 38 15.51 20.11 9.03
CA ASN A 38 16.21 21.38 9.24
C ASN A 38 17.72 21.26 9.01
N MET A 39 18.30 20.10 9.30
CA MET A 39 19.73 19.83 9.03
C MET A 39 20.01 19.43 7.58
N GLY A 40 18.98 19.22 6.75
CA GLY A 40 19.10 18.69 5.39
C GLY A 40 19.58 17.24 5.34
N ASP A 41 19.44 16.50 6.44
CA ASP A 41 19.87 15.10 6.56
C ASP A 41 18.88 14.15 5.86
N ARG A 42 19.03 14.06 4.53
CA ARG A 42 18.20 13.20 3.67
C ARG A 42 18.33 11.71 4.03
N THR A 43 19.47 11.29 4.54
CA THR A 43 19.72 9.91 4.93
C THR A 43 18.81 9.53 6.09
N THR A 44 18.77 10.32 7.14
CA THR A 44 17.86 10.10 8.27
C THR A 44 16.39 10.21 7.83
N LEU A 45 16.03 11.19 7.02
CA LEU A 45 14.66 11.34 6.51
C LEU A 45 14.20 10.09 5.72
N SER A 46 15.06 9.53 4.86
CA SER A 46 14.76 8.32 4.08
C SER A 46 14.63 7.06 4.94
N THR A 47 15.08 7.08 6.18
CA THR A 47 14.82 5.98 7.14
C THR A 47 13.50 6.13 7.88
N MET A 48 12.84 7.29 7.81
CA MET A 48 11.62 7.59 8.57
C MET A 48 10.38 7.73 7.70
N ALA A 49 10.56 8.14 6.43
CA ALA A 49 9.48 8.35 5.49
C ALA A 49 9.75 7.64 4.16
N LEU A 50 8.69 7.11 3.55
CA LEU A 50 8.78 6.47 2.22
C LEU A 50 9.15 7.50 1.15
N GLU A 51 8.49 8.64 1.20
CA GLU A 51 8.71 9.78 0.30
C GLU A 51 9.06 11.00 1.17
N PRO A 52 10.33 11.19 1.53
CA PRO A 52 10.71 12.27 2.41
C PRO A 52 10.54 13.64 1.75
N VAL A 53 9.87 14.54 2.45
CA VAL A 53 9.71 15.94 2.08
C VAL A 53 10.50 16.79 3.08
N LEU A 54 11.25 17.78 2.58
CA LEU A 54 11.93 18.73 3.45
C LEU A 54 10.90 19.70 4.04
N ILE A 55 10.81 19.73 5.35
CA ILE A 55 9.96 20.65 6.12
C ILE A 55 10.90 21.60 6.87
N GLU A 56 11.07 22.81 6.35
CA GLU A 56 11.78 23.87 7.08
C GLU A 56 10.89 24.41 8.18
N ALA A 57 11.36 24.41 9.43
CA ALA A 57 10.61 24.92 10.56
C ALA A 57 11.54 25.50 11.64
N GLU A 58 11.42 26.79 11.92
CA GLU A 58 12.04 27.45 13.08
C GLU A 58 11.27 27.07 14.36
N SER A 59 9.96 26.97 14.23
CA SER A 59 9.06 26.45 15.27
C SER A 59 7.97 25.59 14.65
N TRP A 60 7.46 24.64 15.41
CA TRP A 60 6.37 23.76 14.99
C TRP A 60 5.54 23.31 16.18
N GLU A 61 4.29 22.98 15.92
CA GLU A 61 3.36 22.45 16.91
C GLU A 61 2.47 21.38 16.27
N ILE A 62 2.07 20.37 17.03
CA ILE A 62 1.05 19.43 16.64
C ILE A 62 -0.30 20.07 16.89
N THR A 63 -1.11 20.20 15.84
CA THR A 63 -2.45 20.80 15.91
C THR A 63 -3.54 19.77 16.07
N SER A 64 -3.33 18.56 15.53
CA SER A 64 -4.28 17.46 15.62
C SER A 64 -3.58 16.11 15.53
N VAL A 65 -4.10 15.12 16.26
CA VAL A 65 -3.72 13.71 16.17
C VAL A 65 -5.00 12.89 16.19
N THR A 66 -5.20 12.01 15.21
CA THR A 66 -6.33 11.08 15.23
C THR A 66 -6.11 9.96 16.25
N GLU A 67 -7.20 9.38 16.71
CA GLU A 67 -7.12 8.10 17.42
C GLU A 67 -6.45 7.05 16.54
N GLU A 68 -5.80 6.08 17.17
CA GLU A 68 -5.15 4.97 16.47
C GLU A 68 -6.23 4.06 15.88
N ASN A 69 -6.28 3.97 14.54
CA ASN A 69 -7.10 3.01 13.83
C ASN A 69 -6.30 1.74 13.57
N VAL A 70 -6.93 0.59 13.77
CA VAL A 70 -6.29 -0.73 13.58
C VAL A 70 -7.11 -1.52 12.57
N GLU A 71 -6.43 -1.98 11.52
CA GLU A 71 -7.02 -2.76 10.43
C GLU A 71 -6.26 -4.08 10.24
N LEU A 72 -6.91 -5.05 9.62
CA LEU A 72 -6.24 -6.28 9.25
C LEU A 72 -5.21 -6.03 8.14
N TYR A 73 -4.09 -6.76 8.20
CA TYR A 73 -3.08 -6.74 7.16
C TYR A 73 -3.61 -7.31 5.85
N THR A 74 -3.53 -6.55 4.77
CA THR A 74 -4.21 -6.83 3.50
C THR A 74 -3.34 -7.48 2.44
N LEU A 75 -2.01 -7.52 2.61
CA LEU A 75 -1.09 -8.05 1.58
C LEU A 75 -1.35 -9.51 1.21
N PRO A 76 -1.72 -10.44 2.13
CA PRO A 76 -2.09 -11.81 1.74
C PRO A 76 -3.27 -11.86 0.77
N GLU A 77 -4.26 -11.01 0.96
CA GLU A 77 -5.42 -10.92 0.06
C GLU A 77 -5.06 -10.30 -1.28
N LEU A 78 -4.22 -9.26 -1.28
CA LEU A 78 -3.67 -8.66 -2.50
C LEU A 78 -2.85 -9.68 -3.28
N ASN A 79 -2.02 -10.48 -2.62
CA ASN A 79 -1.25 -11.56 -3.24
C ASN A 79 -2.15 -12.62 -3.89
N LYS A 80 -3.22 -13.02 -3.19
CA LYS A 80 -4.20 -13.97 -3.74
C LYS A 80 -4.88 -13.40 -4.99
N LYS A 81 -5.30 -12.14 -4.95
CA LYS A 81 -5.89 -11.46 -6.11
C LYS A 81 -4.89 -11.33 -7.26
N GLU A 82 -3.63 -10.98 -7.00
CA GLU A 82 -2.57 -10.90 -8.01
C GLU A 82 -2.40 -12.24 -8.73
N LEU A 83 -2.33 -13.36 -7.99
CA LEU A 83 -2.20 -14.69 -8.56
C LEU A 83 -3.43 -15.10 -9.38
N GLU A 84 -4.62 -14.74 -8.95
CA GLU A 84 -5.87 -14.99 -9.66
C GLU A 84 -5.93 -14.21 -10.99
N PHE A 85 -5.68 -12.90 -10.96
CA PHE A 85 -5.65 -12.08 -12.16
C PHE A 85 -4.53 -12.50 -13.13
N LYS A 86 -3.37 -12.90 -12.62
CA LYS A 86 -2.30 -13.47 -13.42
C LYS A 86 -2.76 -14.69 -14.21
N LYS A 87 -3.43 -15.64 -13.55
CA LYS A 87 -3.98 -16.83 -14.19
C LYS A 87 -5.04 -16.50 -15.24
N GLN A 88 -5.93 -15.53 -14.95
CA GLN A 88 -6.95 -15.08 -15.89
C GLN A 88 -6.31 -14.42 -17.13
N GLN A 89 -5.30 -13.58 -16.93
CA GLN A 89 -4.57 -12.93 -17.99
C GLN A 89 -3.80 -13.95 -18.86
N GLU A 90 -3.13 -14.92 -18.27
CA GLU A 90 -2.47 -16.02 -19.01
C GLU A 90 -3.46 -16.81 -19.86
N ASN A 91 -4.63 -17.16 -19.32
CA ASN A 91 -5.67 -17.86 -20.09
C ASN A 91 -6.23 -16.98 -21.23
N SER A 92 -6.38 -15.67 -20.99
CA SER A 92 -6.90 -14.74 -22.00
C SER A 92 -5.93 -14.56 -23.19
N ILE A 93 -4.62 -14.71 -22.99
CA ILE A 93 -3.63 -14.70 -24.07
C ILE A 93 -3.91 -15.87 -25.02
N ILE A 94 -4.08 -17.08 -24.49
CA ILE A 94 -4.35 -18.29 -25.28
C ILE A 94 -5.63 -18.08 -26.10
N THR A 95 -6.71 -17.67 -25.43
CA THR A 95 -8.01 -17.43 -26.10
C THR A 95 -7.92 -16.36 -27.21
N THR A 96 -7.10 -15.31 -26.99
CA THR A 96 -6.91 -14.25 -27.98
C THR A 96 -6.13 -14.74 -29.19
N VAL A 97 -5.08 -15.56 -28.97
CA VAL A 97 -4.28 -16.17 -30.04
C VAL A 97 -5.14 -17.10 -30.87
N ASP A 98 -5.93 -17.97 -30.23
CA ASP A 98 -6.84 -18.89 -30.93
C ASP A 98 -7.89 -18.13 -31.77
N ALA A 99 -8.52 -17.10 -31.21
CA ALA A 99 -9.50 -16.28 -31.92
C ALA A 99 -8.87 -15.50 -33.10
N LYS A 100 -7.60 -15.09 -32.96
CA LYS A 100 -6.86 -14.46 -34.07
C LYS A 100 -6.57 -15.48 -35.17
N GLY A 101 -6.16 -16.71 -34.81
CA GLY A 101 -5.95 -17.79 -35.75
C GLY A 101 -7.22 -18.13 -36.54
N ASP A 102 -8.37 -18.26 -35.86
CA ASP A 102 -9.67 -18.50 -36.51
C ASP A 102 -10.02 -17.39 -37.54
N LEU A 103 -9.72 -16.14 -37.19
CA LEU A 103 -9.95 -14.99 -38.09
C LEU A 103 -9.02 -15.03 -39.29
N ASP A 104 -7.71 -15.28 -39.07
CA ASP A 104 -6.72 -15.34 -40.14
C ASP A 104 -7.05 -16.47 -41.15
N ASP A 105 -7.50 -17.63 -40.64
CA ASP A 105 -7.95 -18.75 -41.50
C ASP A 105 -9.19 -18.37 -42.32
N ALA A 106 -10.14 -17.67 -41.74
CA ALA A 106 -11.31 -17.21 -42.46
C ALA A 106 -11.01 -16.13 -43.52
N GLU A 107 -10.06 -15.22 -43.21
CA GLU A 107 -9.57 -14.24 -44.20
C GLU A 107 -8.88 -14.95 -45.39
N PHE A 108 -8.07 -15.99 -45.11
CA PHE A 108 -7.47 -16.80 -46.15
C PHE A 108 -8.48 -17.58 -47.00
N GLU A 109 -9.56 -18.13 -46.38
CA GLU A 109 -10.68 -18.75 -47.13
C GLU A 109 -11.35 -17.73 -48.04
N LEU A 110 -11.58 -16.50 -47.60
CA LEU A 110 -12.15 -15.40 -48.35
C LEU A 110 -11.32 -15.05 -49.60
N GLU A 111 -10.00 -14.97 -49.46
CA GLU A 111 -9.06 -14.70 -50.56
C GLU A 111 -9.12 -15.80 -51.66
N ARG A 112 -9.29 -17.05 -51.25
CA ARG A 112 -9.39 -18.20 -52.17
C ARG A 112 -10.75 -18.41 -52.82
N ALA A 113 -11.80 -17.73 -52.32
CA ALA A 113 -13.14 -17.88 -52.82
C ALA A 113 -13.27 -17.35 -54.29
N ARG A 114 -13.63 -18.24 -55.22
CA ARG A 114 -13.70 -17.90 -56.67
C ARG A 114 -15.10 -17.50 -57.14
N THR A 115 -16.15 -17.99 -56.49
CA THR A 115 -17.53 -17.68 -56.87
C THR A 115 -18.13 -16.56 -56.05
N ARG A 116 -19.10 -15.82 -56.62
CA ARG A 116 -19.78 -14.74 -55.90
C ARG A 116 -20.50 -15.22 -54.62
N ALA A 117 -21.09 -16.42 -54.69
CA ALA A 117 -21.76 -17.04 -53.54
C ALA A 117 -20.76 -17.42 -52.44
N ALA A 118 -19.62 -18.06 -52.79
CA ALA A 118 -18.59 -18.41 -51.85
C ALA A 118 -17.97 -17.16 -51.19
N LYS A 119 -17.68 -16.11 -51.97
CA LYS A 119 -17.16 -14.83 -51.42
C LYS A 119 -18.12 -14.19 -50.39
N ARG A 120 -19.45 -14.18 -50.66
CA ARG A 120 -20.42 -13.66 -49.69
C ARG A 120 -20.46 -14.47 -48.41
N ALA A 121 -20.41 -15.84 -48.51
CA ALA A 121 -20.41 -16.69 -47.32
C ALA A 121 -19.14 -16.51 -46.50
N ALA A 122 -17.97 -16.49 -47.17
CA ALA A 122 -16.68 -16.27 -46.49
C ALA A 122 -16.61 -14.87 -45.86
N GLN A 123 -17.10 -13.81 -46.53
CA GLN A 123 -17.11 -12.47 -45.95
C GLN A 123 -17.94 -12.43 -44.65
N LYS A 124 -19.13 -13.03 -44.64
CA LYS A 124 -19.97 -13.12 -43.46
C LYS A 124 -19.23 -13.80 -42.29
N LYS A 125 -18.49 -14.92 -42.56
CA LYS A 125 -17.70 -15.62 -41.59
C LYS A 125 -16.57 -14.74 -41.03
N VAL A 126 -15.87 -14.00 -41.89
CA VAL A 126 -14.82 -13.04 -41.48
C VAL A 126 -15.41 -11.95 -40.59
N ASP A 127 -16.55 -11.36 -40.96
CA ASP A 127 -17.18 -10.29 -40.17
C ASP A 127 -17.59 -10.78 -38.76
N GLU A 128 -18.14 -12.00 -38.67
CA GLU A 128 -18.52 -12.63 -37.40
C GLU A 128 -17.29 -12.91 -36.52
N LEU A 129 -16.23 -13.49 -37.09
CA LEU A 129 -15.00 -13.82 -36.36
C LEU A 129 -14.22 -12.56 -35.96
N LYS A 130 -14.24 -11.53 -36.79
CA LYS A 130 -13.64 -10.23 -36.47
C LYS A 130 -14.29 -9.61 -35.25
N THR A 131 -15.62 -9.58 -35.20
CA THR A 131 -16.37 -9.06 -34.04
C THR A 131 -16.00 -9.87 -32.78
N LYS A 132 -15.99 -11.20 -32.87
CA LYS A 132 -15.63 -12.08 -31.78
C LYS A 132 -14.20 -11.82 -31.30
N TYR A 133 -13.23 -11.69 -32.22
CA TYR A 133 -11.84 -11.40 -31.89
C TYR A 133 -11.71 -10.04 -31.19
N GLU A 134 -12.38 -8.98 -31.67
CA GLU A 134 -12.36 -7.66 -31.08
C GLU A 134 -12.88 -7.67 -29.62
N GLU A 135 -13.95 -8.41 -29.33
CA GLU A 135 -14.49 -8.57 -27.98
C GLU A 135 -13.49 -9.31 -27.06
N ILE A 136 -12.91 -10.41 -27.53
CA ILE A 136 -11.92 -11.21 -26.79
C ILE A 136 -10.67 -10.36 -26.51
N TYR A 137 -10.19 -9.62 -27.49
CA TYR A 137 -9.03 -8.75 -27.37
C TYR A 137 -9.27 -7.61 -26.39
N ALA A 138 -10.43 -6.98 -26.42
CA ALA A 138 -10.81 -5.95 -25.46
C ALA A 138 -10.84 -6.50 -24.03
N ASN A 139 -11.39 -7.71 -23.84
CA ASN A 139 -11.37 -8.38 -22.53
C ASN A 139 -9.95 -8.69 -22.07
N HIS A 140 -9.06 -9.17 -22.96
CA HIS A 140 -7.65 -9.39 -22.63
C HIS A 140 -6.97 -8.11 -22.18
N GLN A 141 -7.16 -6.98 -22.88
CA GLN A 141 -6.59 -5.69 -22.49
C GLN A 141 -7.08 -5.24 -21.11
N LYS A 142 -8.36 -5.45 -20.80
CA LYS A 142 -8.92 -5.16 -19.49
C LYS A 142 -8.26 -6.00 -18.39
N LEU A 143 -8.18 -7.32 -18.59
CA LEU A 143 -7.54 -8.23 -17.64
C LEU A 143 -6.05 -7.89 -17.40
N GLN A 144 -5.34 -7.48 -18.44
CA GLN A 144 -3.95 -7.02 -18.32
C GLN A 144 -3.85 -5.75 -17.47
N THR A 145 -4.77 -4.81 -17.67
CA THR A 145 -4.83 -3.58 -16.86
C THR A 145 -5.14 -3.89 -15.40
N ASP A 146 -6.16 -4.72 -15.15
CA ASP A 146 -6.56 -5.12 -13.80
C ASP A 146 -5.42 -5.87 -13.07
N TYR A 147 -4.73 -6.77 -13.76
CA TYR A 147 -3.54 -7.45 -13.22
C TYR A 147 -2.45 -6.47 -12.83
N ASN A 148 -2.12 -5.50 -13.69
CA ASN A 148 -1.08 -4.51 -13.43
C ASN A 148 -1.41 -3.64 -12.22
N VAL A 149 -2.68 -3.25 -12.04
CA VAL A 149 -3.14 -2.49 -10.87
C VAL A 149 -2.94 -3.30 -9.59
N VAL A 150 -3.48 -4.52 -9.53
CA VAL A 150 -3.37 -5.36 -8.33
C VAL A 150 -1.91 -5.69 -8.00
N LYS A 151 -1.09 -5.96 -9.01
CA LYS A 151 0.35 -6.18 -8.84
C LYS A 151 1.07 -4.96 -8.26
N ALA A 152 0.72 -3.76 -8.74
CA ALA A 152 1.30 -2.52 -8.22
C ALA A 152 0.87 -2.25 -6.77
N ASP A 153 -0.40 -2.51 -6.43
CA ASP A 153 -0.92 -2.37 -5.07
C ASP A 153 -0.24 -3.35 -4.10
N ALA A 154 -0.08 -4.62 -4.51
CA ALA A 154 0.63 -5.62 -3.72
C ALA A 154 2.10 -5.24 -3.50
N ALA A 155 2.80 -4.79 -4.55
CA ALA A 155 4.19 -4.36 -4.47
C ALA A 155 4.36 -3.12 -3.58
N ARG A 156 3.42 -2.18 -3.64
CA ARG A 156 3.41 -1.00 -2.79
C ARG A 156 3.23 -1.37 -1.32
N GLU A 157 2.25 -2.20 -0.99
CA GLU A 157 2.00 -2.64 0.37
C GLU A 157 3.16 -3.46 0.93
N GLU A 158 3.78 -4.32 0.10
CA GLU A 158 4.99 -5.06 0.43
C GLU A 158 6.15 -4.12 0.78
N SER A 159 6.37 -3.08 -0.01
CA SER A 159 7.41 -2.07 0.22
C SER A 159 7.20 -1.32 1.53
N ILE A 160 5.96 -0.88 1.81
CA ILE A 160 5.59 -0.18 3.05
C ILE A 160 5.82 -1.09 4.26
N THR A 161 5.41 -2.35 4.15
CA THR A 161 5.57 -3.34 5.22
C THR A 161 7.04 -3.59 5.52
N ASN A 162 7.87 -3.86 4.50
CA ASN A 162 9.32 -4.04 4.66
C ASN A 162 9.97 -2.84 5.32
N PHE A 163 9.57 -1.64 4.93
CA PHE A 163 10.10 -0.40 5.48
C PHE A 163 9.75 -0.23 6.97
N SER A 164 8.51 -0.53 7.36
CA SER A 164 8.10 -0.49 8.77
C SER A 164 8.82 -1.53 9.61
N LEU A 165 8.95 -2.76 9.10
CA LEU A 165 9.64 -3.85 9.80
C LEU A 165 11.16 -3.64 9.89
N GLY A 166 11.75 -2.80 9.03
CA GLY A 166 13.19 -2.50 9.04
C GLY A 166 14.08 -3.70 8.72
N ALA A 167 13.55 -4.72 8.09
CA ALA A 167 14.19 -6.02 7.93
C ALA A 167 14.71 -6.32 6.50
N GLY A 168 14.74 -5.30 5.63
CA GLY A 168 15.04 -5.53 4.22
C GLY A 168 13.94 -6.36 3.54
N ASN A 169 14.31 -7.17 2.55
CA ASN A 169 13.35 -8.07 1.91
C ASN A 169 13.14 -9.33 2.76
N LEU A 170 12.04 -9.40 3.47
CA LEU A 170 11.66 -10.59 4.21
C LEU A 170 11.11 -11.67 3.26
N PRO A 171 11.64 -12.90 3.30
CA PRO A 171 10.97 -14.01 2.65
C PRO A 171 9.57 -14.19 3.28
N ASN A 172 8.60 -14.58 2.50
CA ASN A 172 7.22 -14.86 2.93
C ASN A 172 6.44 -13.65 3.50
N ILE A 173 6.88 -12.42 3.25
CA ILE A 173 6.17 -11.22 3.73
C ILE A 173 4.70 -11.19 3.27
N ARG A 174 4.41 -11.77 2.11
CA ARG A 174 3.07 -11.87 1.51
C ARG A 174 2.16 -12.90 2.19
N GLU A 175 2.72 -13.70 3.11
CA GLU A 175 2.01 -14.76 3.86
C GLU A 175 1.86 -14.41 5.35
N LEU A 176 2.46 -13.28 5.80
CA LEU A 176 2.34 -12.84 7.18
C LEU A 176 0.89 -12.45 7.48
N THR A 177 0.47 -12.66 8.72
CA THR A 177 -0.85 -12.24 9.23
C THR A 177 -0.69 -11.19 10.30
N GLY A 178 -1.74 -10.45 10.62
CA GLY A 178 -1.71 -9.48 11.71
C GLY A 178 -2.44 -8.18 11.41
N GLU A 179 -1.94 -7.10 11.99
CA GLU A 179 -2.62 -5.82 12.04
C GLU A 179 -1.72 -4.68 11.57
N VAL A 180 -2.36 -3.70 10.96
CA VAL A 180 -1.77 -2.42 10.55
C VAL A 180 -2.40 -1.32 11.39
N HIS A 181 -1.56 -0.52 12.00
CA HIS A 181 -1.96 0.61 12.82
C HIS A 181 -1.77 1.91 12.02
N PHE A 182 -2.75 2.77 12.07
CA PHE A 182 -2.78 4.03 11.34
C PHE A 182 -2.97 5.20 12.31
N LYS A 183 -2.30 6.31 12.02
CA LYS A 183 -2.55 7.61 12.66
C LYS A 183 -2.36 8.72 11.64
N GLU A 184 -3.13 9.76 11.77
CA GLU A 184 -2.93 11.00 11.04
C GLU A 184 -2.50 12.08 12.03
N VAL A 185 -1.51 12.87 11.66
CA VAL A 185 -0.99 13.95 12.50
C VAL A 185 -0.94 15.21 11.67
N GLU A 186 -1.57 16.25 12.16
CA GLU A 186 -1.48 17.57 11.57
C GLU A 186 -0.51 18.43 12.38
N ILE A 187 0.37 19.10 11.65
CA ILE A 187 1.33 20.03 12.24
C ILE A 187 1.26 21.38 11.56
N LYS A 188 1.52 22.39 12.35
CA LYS A 188 1.74 23.75 11.88
C LYS A 188 3.20 24.10 12.07
N THR A 189 3.82 24.64 11.02
CA THR A 189 5.23 25.07 11.04
C THR A 189 5.33 26.54 10.72
N VAL A 190 6.33 27.20 11.29
CA VAL A 190 6.68 28.58 10.98
C VAL A 190 8.15 28.61 10.58
N ALA A 191 8.43 29.17 9.40
CA ALA A 191 9.78 29.42 8.90
C ALA A 191 9.82 30.75 8.13
N LYS A 192 10.80 31.63 8.42
CA LYS A 192 10.96 32.92 7.74
C LYS A 192 9.67 33.73 7.63
N SER A 193 8.87 33.74 8.72
CA SER A 193 7.55 34.40 8.81
C SER A 193 6.44 33.78 7.95
N GLU A 194 6.69 32.68 7.26
CA GLU A 194 5.67 31.90 6.58
C GLU A 194 5.12 30.78 7.50
N THR A 195 3.82 30.62 7.48
CA THR A 195 3.15 29.53 8.19
C THR A 195 2.69 28.50 7.16
N LYS A 196 3.00 27.21 7.41
CA LYS A 196 2.53 26.09 6.58
C LYS A 196 1.94 25.01 7.47
N ASN A 197 0.88 24.38 6.99
CA ASN A 197 0.28 23.23 7.63
C ASN A 197 0.61 21.98 6.83
N TYR A 198 0.89 20.89 7.55
CA TYR A 198 1.19 19.59 6.95
C TYR A 198 0.33 18.54 7.64
N LYS A 199 -0.11 17.58 6.84
CA LYS A 199 -0.77 16.36 7.29
C LYS A 199 0.14 15.17 6.99
N LEU A 200 0.49 14.44 8.05
CA LEU A 200 1.37 13.27 7.98
C LEU A 200 0.54 12.01 8.26
N TYR A 201 0.70 11.02 7.40
CA TYR A 201 0.06 9.72 7.53
C TYR A 201 1.07 8.73 8.07
N LEU A 202 0.81 8.21 9.26
CA LEU A 202 1.68 7.28 9.95
C LEU A 202 1.13 5.86 9.86
N ARG A 203 2.01 4.88 9.64
CA ARG A 203 1.68 3.45 9.72
C ARG A 203 2.68 2.69 10.56
N LYS A 204 2.21 1.60 11.16
CA LYS A 204 3.01 0.62 11.89
C LYS A 204 2.40 -0.75 11.68
N TYR A 205 3.24 -1.76 11.52
CA TYR A 205 2.81 -3.14 11.28
C TYR A 205 3.14 -4.03 12.46
N ASN A 206 2.15 -4.77 12.96
CA ASN A 206 2.31 -5.81 13.97
C ASN A 206 1.88 -7.14 13.34
N LEU A 207 2.86 -7.87 12.81
CA LEU A 207 2.61 -9.07 12.03
C LEU A 207 3.12 -10.31 12.75
N LYS A 208 2.71 -11.46 12.25
CA LYS A 208 3.13 -12.78 12.71
C LYS A 208 3.41 -13.68 11.53
N ASP A 209 4.52 -14.37 11.60
CA ASP A 209 4.82 -15.51 10.73
C ASP A 209 4.19 -16.74 11.37
N GLU A 210 3.09 -17.23 10.81
CA GLU A 210 2.36 -18.37 11.38
C GLU A 210 3.16 -19.68 11.23
N THR A 211 3.98 -19.79 10.19
CA THR A 211 4.80 -20.99 9.94
C THR A 211 5.91 -21.14 10.99
N LEU A 212 6.57 -20.04 11.33
CA LEU A 212 7.65 -20.01 12.29
C LEU A 212 7.19 -19.64 13.71
N ASN A 213 5.92 -19.26 13.87
CA ASN A 213 5.33 -18.71 15.09
C ASN A 213 6.12 -17.52 15.66
N LEU A 214 6.63 -16.66 14.78
CA LEU A 214 7.47 -15.52 15.14
C LEU A 214 6.73 -14.20 14.98
N PRO A 215 6.65 -13.36 16.03
CA PRO A 215 6.09 -12.02 15.93
C PRO A 215 7.06 -11.11 15.17
N ARG A 216 6.51 -10.26 14.30
CA ARG A 216 7.20 -9.24 13.53
C ARG A 216 6.63 -7.88 13.91
N ARG A 217 7.35 -7.11 14.69
CA ARG A 217 6.90 -5.79 15.15
C ARG A 217 7.61 -4.69 14.37
N GLY A 218 6.83 -3.95 13.60
CA GLY A 218 7.30 -2.79 12.88
C GLY A 218 7.41 -1.54 13.77
N ARG A 219 8.07 -0.54 13.25
CA ARG A 219 8.12 0.80 13.82
C ARG A 219 7.08 1.69 13.13
N TRP A 220 6.72 2.79 13.76
CA TRP A 220 5.98 3.85 13.10
C TRP A 220 6.83 4.48 11.99
N ILE A 221 6.23 4.66 10.82
CA ILE A 221 6.81 5.27 9.64
C ILE A 221 5.86 6.30 9.06
N ILE A 222 6.39 7.28 8.37
CA ILE A 222 5.61 8.26 7.62
C ILE A 222 5.44 7.71 6.19
N VAL A 223 4.20 7.42 5.80
CA VAL A 223 3.90 6.89 4.46
C VAL A 223 3.56 7.97 3.45
N LYS A 224 3.09 9.12 3.93
CA LYS A 224 2.73 10.27 3.09
C LYS A 224 2.80 11.56 3.89
N ILE A 225 3.16 12.64 3.22
CA ILE A 225 3.12 14.02 3.74
C ILE A 225 2.37 14.87 2.73
N GLU A 226 1.36 15.59 3.17
CA GLU A 226 0.59 16.54 2.37
C GLU A 226 0.71 17.94 2.97
N VAL A 227 0.83 18.94 2.10
CA VAL A 227 0.69 20.34 2.50
C VAL A 227 -0.80 20.66 2.52
N THR A 228 -1.29 21.13 3.66
CA THR A 228 -2.68 21.57 3.82
C THR A 228 -2.70 23.09 3.86
N SER A 229 -3.68 23.68 3.23
CA SER A 229 -3.86 25.15 3.16
C SER A 229 -4.44 25.71 4.46
#